data_a567050f4d393a55f6d54d2340a0ee3f
#
_entry.id   a567050f4d393a55f6d54d2340a0ee3f
#
_cell.length_a   1.000
_cell.length_b   1.000
_cell.length_c   1.000
_cell.angle_alpha   90.00
_cell.angle_beta   90.00
_cell.angle_gamma   90.00
#
_symmetry.space_group_name_H-M   'P 1'
#
loop_
_entity.id
_entity.type
_entity.pdbx_description
1 polymer ?
#
loop_
_entity_poly.entity_id
_entity_poly.type
_entity_poly.pdbx_seq_one_letter_code
_entity_poly.pdbx_strand_id
1 'polypeptide(L)'
;MSKKLKDAYTLSSKEDTINLYKHWSKEYDKDFAVRNNYKSPQKVVKYFLKYSKQNDTPILDVGAGTGLIGEYLINYAKLNIHAVDFSKEMLDQARKKGCYTKIINADLNHKLEIGSNTYGAVLSSGTFTHGHLGSSVLNELLRIVKPGGLFVISIHQDIYVKSGFKKQFKVLGSKIYN
;
A
#
# COMPACT_ATOMS: atom_id res chain seq x y z
N MET A 1 22.04 3.64 -7.17
CA MET A 1 20.64 3.37 -7.59
C MET A 1 20.67 2.33 -8.70
N SER A 2 20.01 1.19 -8.53
CA SER A 2 20.02 0.13 -9.57
C SER A 2 19.27 0.61 -10.82
N LYS A 3 19.63 0.07 -12.02
CA LYS A 3 18.97 0.40 -13.30
C LYS A 3 17.47 0.17 -13.20
N LYS A 4 17.02 -0.95 -12.61
CA LYS A 4 15.62 -1.32 -12.40
C LYS A 4 14.85 -0.32 -11.51
N LEU A 5 15.51 0.35 -10.57
CA LEU A 5 14.90 1.39 -9.74
C LEU A 5 14.65 2.68 -10.52
N LYS A 6 15.60 3.06 -11.39
CA LYS A 6 15.38 4.19 -12.31
C LYS A 6 14.21 3.91 -13.24
N ASP A 7 14.12 2.68 -13.76
CA ASP A 7 13.01 2.27 -14.63
C ASP A 7 11.66 2.36 -13.91
N ALA A 8 11.58 1.96 -12.63
CA ALA A 8 10.36 2.08 -11.82
C ALA A 8 9.89 3.53 -11.60
N TYR A 9 10.81 4.49 -11.56
CA TYR A 9 10.47 5.92 -11.43
C TYR A 9 10.20 6.63 -12.77
N THR A 10 10.48 5.98 -13.90
CA THR A 10 10.24 6.54 -15.26
C THR A 10 9.00 5.96 -15.92
N LEU A 11 8.25 5.09 -15.23
CA LEU A 11 7.02 4.50 -15.74
C LEU A 11 6.00 5.61 -16.06
N SER A 12 5.47 5.58 -17.27
CA SER A 12 4.51 6.56 -17.76
C SER A 12 3.12 5.98 -18.00
N SER A 13 3.00 4.64 -18.02
CA SER A 13 1.73 3.96 -18.23
C SER A 13 1.51 2.80 -17.25
N LYS A 14 0.24 2.41 -17.11
CA LYS A 14 -0.17 1.23 -16.34
C LYS A 14 0.41 -0.06 -16.94
N GLU A 15 0.47 -0.15 -18.26
CA GLU A 15 1.02 -1.32 -18.98
C GLU A 15 2.50 -1.48 -18.71
N ASP A 16 3.27 -0.39 -18.72
CA ASP A 16 4.70 -0.42 -18.37
C ASP A 16 4.89 -0.92 -16.93
N THR A 17 4.03 -0.48 -16.03
CA THR A 17 4.05 -0.91 -14.62
C THR A 17 3.75 -2.41 -14.50
N ILE A 18 2.73 -2.91 -15.19
CA ILE A 18 2.38 -4.34 -15.21
C ILE A 18 3.55 -5.17 -15.75
N ASN A 19 4.12 -4.77 -16.88
CA ASN A 19 5.21 -5.49 -17.53
C ASN A 19 6.47 -5.53 -16.65
N LEU A 20 6.82 -4.41 -16.03
CA LEU A 20 7.95 -4.36 -15.10
C LEU A 20 7.74 -5.31 -13.91
N TYR A 21 6.61 -5.24 -13.25
CA TYR A 21 6.32 -6.07 -12.07
C TYR A 21 6.15 -7.54 -12.40
N LYS A 22 5.61 -7.89 -13.58
CA LYS A 22 5.52 -9.28 -14.05
C LYS A 22 6.89 -9.96 -14.09
N HIS A 23 7.89 -9.28 -14.62
CA HIS A 23 9.25 -9.80 -14.74
C HIS A 23 10.04 -9.70 -13.44
N TRP A 24 9.69 -8.75 -12.58
CA TRP A 24 10.45 -8.42 -11.38
C TRP A 24 9.93 -9.05 -10.09
N SER A 25 8.67 -9.52 -10.08
CA SER A 25 8.00 -10.01 -8.86
C SER A 25 8.79 -11.06 -8.08
N LYS A 26 9.44 -12.01 -8.76
CA LYS A 26 10.22 -13.09 -8.13
C LYS A 26 11.50 -12.62 -7.44
N GLU A 27 12.08 -11.53 -7.92
CA GLU A 27 13.35 -10.98 -7.43
C GLU A 27 13.18 -9.68 -6.66
N TYR A 28 11.95 -9.15 -6.61
CA TYR A 28 11.65 -7.83 -6.05
C TYR A 28 12.20 -7.66 -4.64
N ASP A 29 11.95 -8.61 -3.76
CA ASP A 29 12.38 -8.52 -2.36
C ASP A 29 13.90 -8.51 -2.22
N LYS A 30 14.62 -9.33 -3.02
CA LYS A 30 16.08 -9.39 -3.02
C LYS A 30 16.70 -8.19 -3.72
N ASP A 31 16.22 -7.87 -4.92
CA ASP A 31 16.82 -6.84 -5.77
C ASP A 31 16.43 -5.43 -5.34
N PHE A 32 15.18 -5.22 -4.92
CA PHE A 32 14.72 -3.89 -4.54
C PHE A 32 14.81 -3.65 -3.03
N ALA A 33 14.18 -4.51 -2.23
CA ALA A 33 14.06 -4.26 -0.80
C ALA A 33 15.42 -4.37 -0.10
N VAL A 34 16.20 -5.43 -0.38
CA VAL A 34 17.49 -5.66 0.28
C VAL A 34 18.56 -4.74 -0.28
N ARG A 35 18.78 -4.72 -1.61
CA ARG A 35 19.88 -3.95 -2.23
C ARG A 35 19.72 -2.43 -2.10
N ASN A 36 18.49 -1.91 -2.05
CA ASN A 36 18.23 -0.48 -1.88
C ASN A 36 17.95 -0.07 -0.43
N ASN A 37 18.09 -1.00 0.54
CA ASN A 37 17.78 -0.73 1.95
C ASN A 37 16.39 -0.08 2.12
N TYR A 38 15.38 -0.70 1.48
CA TYR A 38 14.02 -0.16 1.41
C TYR A 38 13.30 -0.29 2.75
N LYS A 39 13.39 0.75 3.56
CA LYS A 39 12.89 0.79 4.95
C LYS A 39 11.44 1.25 5.10
N SER A 40 10.78 1.65 4.00
CA SER A 40 9.42 2.20 4.09
C SER A 40 8.41 1.22 4.68
N PRO A 41 8.35 -0.08 4.31
CA PRO A 41 7.42 -1.04 4.92
C PRO A 41 7.63 -1.17 6.43
N GLN A 42 8.90 -1.25 6.88
CA GLN A 42 9.23 -1.32 8.31
C GLN A 42 8.77 -0.07 9.07
N LYS A 43 8.91 1.11 8.47
CA LYS A 43 8.43 2.36 9.08
C LYS A 43 6.91 2.38 9.19
N VAL A 44 6.20 1.96 8.14
CA VAL A 44 4.73 1.84 8.16
C VAL A 44 4.30 0.90 9.28
N VAL A 45 4.90 -0.27 9.39
CA VAL A 45 4.61 -1.23 10.46
C VAL A 45 4.91 -0.64 11.84
N LYS A 46 6.07 0.02 12.01
CA LYS A 46 6.43 0.70 13.28
C LYS A 46 5.38 1.72 13.71
N TYR A 47 4.91 2.56 12.79
CA TYR A 47 3.89 3.55 13.09
C TYR A 47 2.52 2.92 13.34
N PHE A 48 2.16 1.88 12.59
CA PHE A 48 0.95 1.12 12.88
C PHE A 48 0.98 0.56 14.30
N LEU A 49 2.02 -0.16 14.69
CA LEU A 49 2.15 -0.73 16.04
C LEU A 49 2.14 0.34 17.15
N LYS A 50 2.65 1.54 16.86
CA LYS A 50 2.67 2.65 17.83
C LYS A 50 1.28 3.26 18.08
N TYR A 51 0.45 3.35 17.03
CA TYR A 51 -0.80 4.11 17.08
C TYR A 51 -2.05 3.24 17.00
N SER A 52 -1.92 1.96 16.63
CA SER A 52 -3.06 1.06 16.50
C SER A 52 -3.75 0.77 17.84
N LYS A 53 -5.06 0.59 17.76
CA LYS A 53 -5.94 0.18 18.85
C LYS A 53 -6.48 -1.22 18.56
N GLN A 54 -7.08 -1.85 19.56
CA GLN A 54 -7.65 -3.19 19.45
C GLN A 54 -8.68 -3.33 18.31
N ASN A 55 -9.41 -2.27 17.99
CA ASN A 55 -10.46 -2.24 16.98
C ASN A 55 -9.97 -1.89 15.56
N ASP A 56 -8.68 -1.62 15.37
CA ASP A 56 -8.09 -1.30 14.06
C ASP A 56 -7.90 -2.56 13.19
N THR A 57 -8.94 -3.38 13.13
CA THR A 57 -9.01 -4.66 12.40
C THR A 57 -10.37 -4.81 11.70
N PRO A 58 -10.47 -5.51 10.56
CA PRO A 58 -9.37 -6.00 9.71
C PRO A 58 -8.46 -4.90 9.19
N ILE A 59 -7.22 -5.23 8.85
CA ILE A 59 -6.24 -4.33 8.26
C ILE A 59 -6.23 -4.53 6.74
N LEU A 60 -6.17 -3.46 5.95
CA LEU A 60 -5.96 -3.54 4.51
C LEU A 60 -4.57 -3.01 4.15
N ASP A 61 -3.75 -3.87 3.57
CA ASP A 61 -2.48 -3.49 2.92
C ASP A 61 -2.77 -3.09 1.47
N VAL A 62 -2.65 -1.79 1.19
CA VAL A 62 -3.01 -1.15 -0.08
C VAL A 62 -1.79 -1.00 -0.96
N GLY A 63 -1.83 -1.63 -2.16
CA GLY A 63 -0.67 -1.79 -3.01
C GLY A 63 0.33 -2.74 -2.35
N ALA A 64 -0.16 -3.90 -1.91
CA ALA A 64 0.60 -4.84 -1.10
C ALA A 64 1.85 -5.39 -1.78
N GLY A 65 1.88 -5.38 -3.13
CA GLY A 65 2.99 -5.91 -3.90
C GLY A 65 3.30 -7.36 -3.51
N THR A 66 4.56 -7.63 -3.22
CA THR A 66 5.03 -8.94 -2.74
C THR A 66 4.73 -9.24 -1.27
N GLY A 67 4.06 -8.30 -0.56
CA GLY A 67 3.58 -8.52 0.81
C GLY A 67 4.60 -8.20 1.91
N LEU A 68 5.48 -7.22 1.72
CA LEU A 68 6.48 -6.85 2.72
C LEU A 68 5.87 -6.32 4.03
N ILE A 69 4.76 -5.56 3.98
CA ILE A 69 4.08 -5.09 5.20
C ILE A 69 3.54 -6.29 5.99
N GLY A 70 2.84 -7.21 5.34
CA GLY A 70 2.31 -8.41 6.00
C GLY A 70 3.41 -9.28 6.60
N GLU A 71 4.53 -9.45 5.89
CA GLU A 71 5.70 -10.20 6.36
C GLU A 71 6.33 -9.60 7.63
N TYR A 72 6.41 -8.27 7.71
CA TYR A 72 6.87 -7.62 8.93
C TYR A 72 5.86 -7.71 10.07
N LEU A 73 4.55 -7.60 9.79
CA LEU A 73 3.50 -7.64 10.82
C LEU A 73 3.32 -9.03 11.45
N ILE A 74 3.49 -10.11 10.70
CA ILE A 74 3.29 -11.49 11.22
C ILE A 74 4.19 -11.81 12.41
N ASN A 75 5.34 -11.12 12.52
CA ASN A 75 6.27 -11.30 13.63
C ASN A 75 5.80 -10.66 14.95
N TYR A 76 4.77 -9.83 14.92
CA TYR A 76 4.31 -9.09 16.11
C TYR A 76 3.01 -9.61 16.68
N ALA A 77 2.07 -10.02 15.84
CA ALA A 77 0.79 -10.55 16.29
C ALA A 77 0.06 -11.32 15.17
N LYS A 78 -0.83 -12.24 15.57
CA LYS A 78 -1.77 -12.87 14.63
C LYS A 78 -2.88 -11.86 14.30
N LEU A 79 -2.68 -11.09 13.24
CA LEU A 79 -3.60 -10.06 12.79
C LEU A 79 -4.44 -10.52 11.60
N ASN A 80 -5.67 -10.02 11.50
CA ASN A 80 -6.50 -10.21 10.31
C ASN A 80 -6.10 -9.16 9.25
N ILE A 81 -5.22 -9.56 8.34
CA ILE A 81 -4.66 -8.70 7.31
C ILE A 81 -5.12 -9.16 5.94
N HIS A 82 -5.67 -8.22 5.16
CA HIS A 82 -6.02 -8.41 3.76
C HIS A 82 -5.03 -7.66 2.88
N ALA A 83 -4.69 -8.20 1.71
CA ALA A 83 -3.89 -7.53 0.69
C ALA A 83 -4.75 -7.10 -0.48
N VAL A 84 -4.50 -5.91 -1.03
CA VAL A 84 -5.04 -5.49 -2.32
C VAL A 84 -3.92 -4.96 -3.21
N ASP A 85 -3.86 -5.46 -4.45
CA ASP A 85 -2.96 -4.99 -5.48
C ASP A 85 -3.56 -5.26 -6.87
N PHE A 86 -3.15 -4.49 -7.89
CA PHE A 86 -3.57 -4.73 -9.26
C PHE A 86 -2.74 -5.82 -9.97
N SER A 87 -1.50 -6.07 -9.52
CA SER A 87 -0.61 -7.08 -10.08
C SER A 87 -0.85 -8.44 -9.45
N LYS A 88 -1.42 -9.34 -10.25
CA LYS A 88 -1.63 -10.73 -9.84
C LYS A 88 -0.30 -11.43 -9.50
N GLU A 89 0.74 -11.16 -10.28
CA GLU A 89 2.07 -11.77 -10.11
C GLU A 89 2.70 -11.37 -8.77
N MET A 90 2.53 -10.10 -8.36
CA MET A 90 2.96 -9.62 -7.06
C MET A 90 2.16 -10.29 -5.94
N LEU A 91 0.84 -10.35 -6.06
CA LEU A 91 -0.03 -11.01 -5.09
C LEU A 91 0.25 -12.51 -4.97
N ASP A 92 0.69 -13.18 -6.03
CA ASP A 92 1.11 -14.59 -5.98
C ASP A 92 2.38 -14.78 -5.12
N GLN A 93 3.29 -13.79 -5.07
CA GLN A 93 4.41 -13.81 -4.11
C GLN A 93 3.93 -13.51 -2.69
N ALA A 94 3.04 -12.52 -2.51
CA ALA A 94 2.45 -12.21 -1.21
C ALA A 94 1.72 -13.43 -0.59
N ARG A 95 1.00 -14.20 -1.42
CA ARG A 95 0.31 -15.43 -1.00
C ARG A 95 1.27 -16.48 -0.42
N LYS A 96 2.46 -16.64 -1.02
CA LYS A 96 3.48 -17.59 -0.56
C LYS A 96 4.01 -17.28 0.83
N LYS A 97 3.95 -16.03 1.27
CA LYS A 97 4.38 -15.60 2.60
C LYS A 97 3.41 -16.00 3.72
N GLY A 98 2.17 -16.35 3.38
CA GLY A 98 1.17 -16.87 4.34
C GLY A 98 0.71 -15.88 5.41
N CYS A 99 0.96 -14.57 5.22
CA CYS A 99 0.66 -13.53 6.20
C CYS A 99 -0.70 -12.84 5.99
N TYR A 100 -1.38 -13.10 4.87
CA TYR A 100 -2.68 -12.50 4.56
C TYR A 100 -3.81 -13.52 4.67
N THR A 101 -4.91 -13.11 5.32
CA THR A 101 -6.14 -13.92 5.42
C THR A 101 -7.03 -13.77 4.19
N LYS A 102 -6.87 -12.68 3.43
CA LYS A 102 -7.55 -12.45 2.16
C LYS A 102 -6.63 -11.70 1.18
N ILE A 103 -6.70 -12.09 -0.09
CA ILE A 103 -5.96 -11.45 -1.18
C ILE A 103 -6.94 -11.00 -2.24
N ILE A 104 -6.88 -9.72 -2.61
CA ILE A 104 -7.81 -9.05 -3.51
C ILE A 104 -7.01 -8.51 -4.70
N ASN A 105 -7.29 -9.02 -5.90
CA ASN A 105 -6.74 -8.45 -7.11
C ASN A 105 -7.69 -7.39 -7.65
N ALA A 106 -7.34 -6.12 -7.49
CA ALA A 106 -8.19 -5.01 -7.91
C ALA A 106 -7.36 -3.77 -8.27
N ASP A 107 -7.89 -2.96 -9.17
CA ASP A 107 -7.34 -1.66 -9.54
C ASP A 107 -7.88 -0.57 -8.60
N LEU A 108 -7.00 0.01 -7.82
CA LEU A 108 -7.30 1.06 -6.85
C LEU A 108 -7.76 2.40 -7.48
N ASN A 109 -7.64 2.55 -8.80
CA ASN A 109 -8.21 3.70 -9.52
C ASN A 109 -9.74 3.59 -9.71
N HIS A 110 -10.32 2.43 -9.40
CA HIS A 110 -11.74 2.17 -9.51
C HIS A 110 -12.35 1.91 -8.12
N LYS A 111 -13.68 1.97 -8.05
CA LYS A 111 -14.41 1.58 -6.84
C LYS A 111 -14.16 0.10 -6.55
N LEU A 112 -13.77 -0.20 -5.34
CA LEU A 112 -13.51 -1.56 -4.88
C LEU A 112 -14.82 -2.30 -4.55
N GLU A 113 -14.88 -3.58 -4.85
CA GLU A 113 -15.96 -4.48 -4.39
C GLU A 113 -15.84 -4.81 -2.90
N ILE A 114 -15.75 -3.75 -2.11
CA ILE A 114 -15.60 -3.78 -0.65
C ILE A 114 -16.69 -2.89 -0.06
N GLY A 115 -17.38 -3.40 0.94
CA GLY A 115 -18.39 -2.62 1.68
C GLY A 115 -17.81 -1.39 2.37
N SER A 116 -18.64 -0.37 2.58
CA SER A 116 -18.23 0.79 3.39
C SER A 116 -17.96 0.34 4.83
N ASN A 117 -17.07 1.05 5.54
CA ASN A 117 -16.76 0.82 6.95
C ASN A 117 -16.32 -0.64 7.26
N THR A 118 -15.59 -1.27 6.35
CA THR A 118 -15.14 -2.66 6.49
C THR A 118 -13.86 -2.77 7.31
N TYR A 119 -12.87 -1.91 7.05
CA TYR A 119 -11.55 -2.00 7.64
C TYR A 119 -11.35 -1.10 8.86
N GLY A 120 -10.63 -1.59 9.85
CA GLY A 120 -10.20 -0.78 11.00
C GLY A 120 -8.95 0.02 10.71
N ALA A 121 -8.06 -0.49 9.82
CA ALA A 121 -6.87 0.23 9.41
C ALA A 121 -6.53 0.03 7.93
N VAL A 122 -5.86 1.03 7.36
CA VAL A 122 -5.22 0.98 6.04
C VAL A 122 -3.73 1.24 6.21
N LEU A 123 -2.93 0.34 5.66
CA LEU A 123 -1.47 0.47 5.55
C LEU A 123 -1.08 0.55 4.08
N SER A 124 -0.04 1.33 3.76
CA SER A 124 0.49 1.36 2.41
C SER A 124 1.94 1.82 2.38
N SER A 125 2.76 1.12 1.61
CA SER A 125 4.16 1.47 1.40
C SER A 125 4.56 1.34 -0.07
N GLY A 126 5.13 2.41 -0.63
CA GLY A 126 5.62 2.43 -2.01
C GLY A 126 4.55 2.54 -3.10
N THR A 127 3.28 2.66 -2.72
CA THR A 127 2.15 2.75 -3.66
C THR A 127 1.92 4.18 -4.13
N PHE A 128 2.08 5.15 -3.24
CA PHE A 128 1.93 6.57 -3.56
C PHE A 128 3.27 7.16 -3.98
N THR A 129 3.67 6.86 -5.22
CA THR A 129 4.92 7.28 -5.85
C THR A 129 4.71 7.60 -7.33
N HIS A 130 5.79 7.94 -8.06
CA HIS A 130 5.72 8.31 -9.49
C HIS A 130 5.09 7.22 -10.35
N GLY A 131 4.18 7.60 -11.25
CA GLY A 131 3.53 6.69 -12.19
C GLY A 131 2.48 5.74 -11.60
N HIS A 132 2.17 5.87 -10.31
CA HIS A 132 1.19 5.04 -9.61
C HIS A 132 -0.10 5.81 -9.28
N LEU A 133 -0.61 5.66 -8.05
CA LEU A 133 -1.89 6.22 -7.62
C LEU A 133 -1.82 7.71 -7.28
N GLY A 134 -2.82 8.45 -7.73
CA GLY A 134 -3.05 9.84 -7.33
C GLY A 134 -3.85 9.98 -6.03
N SER A 135 -4.07 11.24 -5.60
CA SER A 135 -4.76 11.54 -4.34
C SER A 135 -6.25 11.19 -4.33
N SER A 136 -6.88 10.99 -5.49
CA SER A 136 -8.33 10.65 -5.60
C SER A 136 -8.69 9.34 -4.91
N VAL A 137 -7.77 8.38 -4.87
CA VAL A 137 -7.96 7.08 -4.20
C VAL A 137 -8.26 7.22 -2.71
N LEU A 138 -7.83 8.31 -2.06
CA LEU A 138 -8.11 8.55 -0.64
C LEU A 138 -9.61 8.59 -0.32
N ASN A 139 -10.45 9.02 -1.26
CA ASN A 139 -11.91 9.02 -1.06
C ASN A 139 -12.45 7.59 -0.96
N GLU A 140 -11.96 6.69 -1.81
CA GLU A 140 -12.37 5.28 -1.77
C GLU A 140 -11.83 4.59 -0.51
N LEU A 141 -10.58 4.86 -0.13
CA LEU A 141 -10.02 4.33 1.11
C LEU A 141 -10.79 4.80 2.34
N LEU A 142 -11.20 6.09 2.39
CA LEU A 142 -12.04 6.61 3.46
C LEU A 142 -13.43 5.96 3.49
N ARG A 143 -14.00 5.62 2.32
CA ARG A 143 -15.29 4.93 2.26
C ARG A 143 -15.24 3.55 2.90
N ILE A 144 -14.18 2.79 2.66
CA ILE A 144 -14.05 1.40 3.13
C ILE A 144 -13.53 1.27 4.56
N VAL A 145 -12.97 2.35 5.12
CA VAL A 145 -12.47 2.38 6.50
C VAL A 145 -13.57 2.82 7.46
N LYS A 146 -13.61 2.20 8.63
CA LYS A 146 -14.53 2.54 9.72
C LYS A 146 -14.27 3.97 10.22
N PRO A 147 -15.29 4.69 10.72
CA PRO A 147 -15.08 5.92 11.46
C PRO A 147 -14.07 5.72 12.59
N GLY A 148 -13.07 6.59 12.67
CA GLY A 148 -11.98 6.49 13.64
C GLY A 148 -10.90 5.47 13.31
N GLY A 149 -10.97 4.81 12.15
CA GLY A 149 -9.94 3.85 11.68
C GLY A 149 -8.62 4.52 11.34
N LEU A 150 -7.54 3.76 11.44
CA LEU A 150 -6.16 4.25 11.33
C LEU A 150 -5.64 4.18 9.88
N PHE A 151 -5.03 5.26 9.42
CA PHE A 151 -4.28 5.30 8.16
C PHE A 151 -2.78 5.45 8.43
N VAL A 152 -1.96 4.52 7.94
CA VAL A 152 -0.50 4.64 7.94
C VAL A 152 0.01 4.41 6.53
N ILE A 153 0.23 5.50 5.81
CA ILE A 153 0.59 5.48 4.40
C ILE A 153 1.88 6.25 4.14
N SER A 154 2.72 5.76 3.25
CA SER A 154 3.89 6.50 2.78
C SER A 154 3.60 7.17 1.45
N ILE A 155 3.88 8.47 1.35
CA ILE A 155 3.74 9.25 0.12
C ILE A 155 5.10 9.81 -0.25
N HIS A 156 5.53 9.61 -1.50
CA HIS A 156 6.80 10.17 -1.96
C HIS A 156 6.72 11.70 -2.01
N GLN A 157 7.74 12.39 -1.48
CA GLN A 157 7.73 13.84 -1.34
C GLN A 157 7.51 14.59 -2.66
N ASP A 158 8.07 14.10 -3.76
CA ASP A 158 7.99 14.75 -5.07
C ASP A 158 6.58 14.77 -5.65
N ILE A 159 5.74 13.77 -5.30
CA ILE A 159 4.35 13.70 -5.77
C ILE A 159 3.35 14.31 -4.78
N TYR A 160 3.76 14.59 -3.54
CA TYR A 160 2.86 15.10 -2.51
C TYR A 160 2.09 16.35 -2.93
N VAL A 161 2.77 17.27 -3.62
CA VAL A 161 2.15 18.47 -4.19
C VAL A 161 1.64 18.21 -5.61
N LYS A 162 2.48 17.62 -6.48
CA LYS A 162 2.18 17.43 -7.91
C LYS A 162 0.97 16.57 -8.19
N SER A 163 0.78 15.48 -7.42
CA SER A 163 -0.35 14.56 -7.56
C SER A 163 -1.54 14.91 -6.64
N GLY A 164 -1.57 16.14 -6.13
CA GLY A 164 -2.72 16.71 -5.45
C GLY A 164 -2.94 16.27 -3.99
N PHE A 165 -2.04 15.50 -3.37
CA PHE A 165 -2.21 15.03 -1.99
C PHE A 165 -2.34 16.17 -1.00
N LYS A 166 -1.49 17.22 -1.12
CA LYS A 166 -1.59 18.42 -0.26
C LYS A 166 -2.97 19.07 -0.31
N LYS A 167 -3.56 19.21 -1.52
CA LYS A 167 -4.90 19.76 -1.72
C LYS A 167 -5.96 18.82 -1.15
N GLN A 168 -5.84 17.53 -1.43
CA GLN A 168 -6.80 16.52 -0.98
C GLN A 168 -6.86 16.43 0.55
N PHE A 169 -5.72 16.43 1.24
CA PHE A 169 -5.70 16.46 2.71
C PHE A 169 -6.34 17.72 3.31
N LYS A 170 -6.20 18.88 2.66
CA LYS A 170 -6.92 20.10 3.09
C LYS A 170 -8.43 19.92 2.95
N VAL A 171 -8.90 19.34 1.84
CA VAL A 171 -10.33 19.06 1.62
C VAL A 171 -10.87 18.05 2.64
N LEU A 172 -10.07 17.06 2.99
CA LEU A 172 -10.43 16.01 3.94
C LEU A 172 -10.28 16.43 5.40
N GLY A 173 -9.72 17.60 5.69
CA GLY A 173 -9.32 18.04 7.03
C GLY A 173 -10.38 17.90 8.13
N SER A 174 -11.69 18.02 7.79
CA SER A 174 -12.78 17.77 8.74
C SER A 174 -13.12 16.29 8.94
N LYS A 175 -12.60 15.41 8.09
CA LYS A 175 -12.88 13.96 8.10
C LYS A 175 -11.73 13.13 8.62
N ILE A 176 -10.55 13.73 8.80
CA ILE A 176 -9.33 13.06 9.26
C ILE A 176 -8.70 13.85 10.41
N TYR A 177 -8.14 13.13 11.38
CA TYR A 177 -7.36 13.69 12.47
C TYR A 177 -5.92 13.22 12.36
N ASN A 178 -4.97 14.09 12.71
CA ASN A 178 -3.55 13.74 12.80
C ASN A 178 -3.15 13.42 14.24
#